data_140db342f82b8ae95f29f64f17afb101
#
_entry.id   140db342f82b8ae95f29f64f17afb101
#
_cell.length_a   1.000
_cell.length_b   1.000
_cell.length_c   1.000
_cell.angle_alpha   90.00
_cell.angle_beta   90.00
_cell.angle_gamma   90.00
#
_symmetry.space_group_name_H-M   'P 1'
#
loop_
_entity.id
_entity.type
_entity.pdbx_description
1 polymer ?
#
loop_
_entity_poly.entity_id
_entity_poly.type
_entity_poly.pdbx_seq_one_letter_code
_entity_poly.pdbx_strand_id
1 'polypeptide(L)'
;MPRTKEQVIALRLAEMTGLPENSPDFIEFGAAFEGPFHFSPGENLWGSGQSAGYVWFIQSGYGFDKTDLEDGTTMLNGMIEPGLFVCDEKNLLWGELTASSAKMYTHATVYRLDAAQWRTFVYEHPEFRAILYRVNAHFLQMRKLR
;
A
#
# COMPACT_ATOMS: atom_id res chain seq x y z
N MET A 1 -26.46 -1.74 4.16
CA MET A 1 -25.38 -2.48 4.85
C MET A 1 -24.04 -1.91 4.46
N PRO A 2 -23.16 -1.65 5.41
CA PRO A 2 -21.79 -1.21 5.07
C PRO A 2 -21.06 -2.33 4.32
N ARG A 3 -20.14 -1.95 3.44
CA ARG A 3 -19.33 -2.91 2.72
C ARG A 3 -18.36 -3.62 3.67
N THR A 4 -18.10 -4.87 3.41
CA THR A 4 -17.06 -5.63 4.11
C THR A 4 -15.67 -5.16 3.64
N LYS A 5 -14.64 -5.53 4.39
CA LYS A 5 -13.24 -5.30 4.01
C LYS A 5 -12.97 -5.80 2.58
N GLU A 6 -13.41 -7.02 2.29
CA GLU A 6 -13.21 -7.66 0.99
C GLU A 6 -13.88 -6.87 -0.12
N GLN A 7 -15.10 -6.39 0.13
CA GLN A 7 -15.84 -5.60 -0.86
C GLN A 7 -15.18 -4.25 -1.13
N VAL A 8 -14.69 -3.57 -0.09
CA VAL A 8 -14.02 -2.28 -0.24
C VAL A 8 -12.75 -2.43 -1.07
N ILE A 9 -11.93 -3.43 -0.76
CA ILE A 9 -10.70 -3.69 -1.48
C ILE A 9 -10.99 -4.14 -2.92
N ALA A 10 -11.96 -5.03 -3.11
CA ALA A 10 -12.35 -5.49 -4.44
C ALA A 10 -12.87 -4.35 -5.31
N LEU A 11 -13.66 -3.44 -4.75
CA LEU A 11 -14.14 -2.26 -5.47
C LEU A 11 -12.96 -1.42 -5.96
N ARG A 12 -11.97 -1.18 -5.11
CA ARG A 12 -10.80 -0.40 -5.50
C ARG A 12 -9.99 -1.09 -6.61
N LEU A 13 -9.84 -2.40 -6.53
CA LEU A 13 -9.17 -3.17 -7.58
C LEU A 13 -9.94 -3.08 -8.90
N ALA A 14 -11.27 -3.13 -8.84
CA ALA A 14 -12.11 -2.96 -10.03
C ALA A 14 -11.93 -1.57 -10.66
N GLU A 15 -11.87 -0.52 -9.84
CA GLU A 15 -11.62 0.84 -10.31
C GLU A 15 -10.25 0.96 -11.00
N MET A 16 -9.23 0.30 -10.47
CA MET A 16 -7.87 0.36 -10.99
C MET A 16 -7.68 -0.47 -12.25
N THR A 17 -8.41 -1.56 -12.41
CA THR A 17 -8.20 -2.53 -13.49
C THR A 17 -9.27 -2.49 -14.57
N GLY A 18 -10.45 -1.95 -14.26
CA GLY A 18 -11.60 -2.02 -15.16
C GLY A 18 -12.32 -3.36 -15.16
N LEU A 19 -11.93 -4.28 -14.28
CA LEU A 19 -12.57 -5.59 -14.14
C LEU A 19 -13.73 -5.52 -13.15
N PRO A 20 -14.67 -6.48 -13.18
CA PRO A 20 -15.82 -6.48 -12.28
C PRO A 20 -15.44 -6.54 -10.80
N GLU A 21 -16.12 -5.75 -9.96
CA GLU A 21 -15.87 -5.71 -8.52
C GLU A 21 -16.22 -7.02 -7.80
N ASN A 22 -17.08 -7.83 -8.40
CA ASN A 22 -17.48 -9.13 -7.82
C ASN A 22 -16.59 -10.28 -8.31
N SER A 23 -15.45 -9.99 -8.92
CA SER A 23 -14.49 -11.00 -9.32
C SER A 23 -14.09 -11.85 -8.11
N PRO A 24 -14.20 -13.20 -8.17
CA PRO A 24 -13.81 -14.06 -7.06
C PRO A 24 -12.35 -13.86 -6.62
N ASP A 25 -11.45 -13.59 -7.56
CA ASP A 25 -10.04 -13.36 -7.25
C ASP A 25 -9.86 -12.08 -6.44
N PHE A 26 -10.59 -11.02 -6.76
CA PHE A 26 -10.53 -9.76 -6.01
C PHE A 26 -11.10 -9.92 -4.61
N ILE A 27 -12.19 -10.66 -4.46
CA ILE A 27 -12.79 -10.92 -3.15
C ILE A 27 -11.82 -11.76 -2.30
N GLU A 28 -11.22 -12.79 -2.88
CA GLU A 28 -10.23 -13.62 -2.18
C GLU A 28 -9.01 -12.80 -1.75
N PHE A 29 -8.50 -11.96 -2.64
CA PHE A 29 -7.37 -11.07 -2.35
C PHE A 29 -7.70 -10.12 -1.19
N GLY A 30 -8.86 -9.48 -1.25
CA GLY A 30 -9.31 -8.57 -0.18
C GLY A 30 -9.51 -9.29 1.14
N ALA A 31 -10.01 -10.52 1.12
CA ALA A 31 -10.22 -11.31 2.32
C ALA A 31 -8.91 -11.67 3.03
N ALA A 32 -7.80 -11.75 2.30
CA ALA A 32 -6.49 -12.08 2.86
C ALA A 32 -5.87 -10.93 3.65
N PHE A 33 -6.35 -9.70 3.47
CA PHE A 33 -5.86 -8.56 4.26
C PHE A 33 -6.30 -8.68 5.71
N GLU A 34 -5.41 -8.31 6.61
CA GLU A 34 -5.67 -8.22 8.04
C GLU A 34 -6.09 -6.80 8.41
N GLY A 35 -6.82 -6.67 9.51
CA GLY A 35 -7.22 -5.39 10.07
C GLY A 35 -8.71 -5.32 10.36
N PRO A 36 -9.23 -4.12 10.66
CA PRO A 36 -8.55 -2.82 10.51
C PRO A 36 -7.49 -2.56 11.58
N PHE A 37 -6.45 -1.82 11.19
CA PHE A 37 -5.49 -1.23 12.12
C PHE A 37 -5.71 0.28 12.14
N HIS A 38 -5.60 0.88 13.32
CA HIS A 38 -5.80 2.31 13.51
C HIS A 38 -4.48 2.97 13.87
N PHE A 39 -4.15 4.01 13.13
CA PHE A 39 -2.92 4.78 13.36
C PHE A 39 -3.28 6.18 13.83
N SER A 40 -2.50 6.70 14.77
CA SER A 40 -2.60 8.08 15.23
C SER A 40 -1.64 8.98 14.45
N PRO A 41 -1.88 10.30 14.40
CA PRO A 41 -0.94 11.21 13.74
C PRO A 41 0.48 11.03 14.25
N GLY A 42 1.44 10.92 13.35
CA GLY A 42 2.85 10.73 13.66
C GLY A 42 3.31 9.29 13.72
N GLU A 43 2.42 8.31 13.66
CA GLU A 43 2.80 6.90 13.63
C GLU A 43 3.21 6.46 12.22
N ASN A 44 4.16 5.55 12.15
CA ASN A 44 4.69 5.03 10.88
C ASN A 44 4.04 3.71 10.50
N LEU A 45 3.74 3.54 9.21
CA LEU A 45 3.45 2.22 8.64
C LEU A 45 4.73 1.38 8.64
N TRP A 46 5.86 1.99 8.28
CA TRP A 46 7.19 1.40 8.43
C TRP A 46 8.23 2.49 8.62
N GLY A 47 9.33 2.16 9.27
CA GLY A 47 10.48 3.05 9.45
C GLY A 47 11.60 2.71 8.48
N SER A 48 12.47 3.69 8.22
CA SER A 48 13.65 3.49 7.40
C SER A 48 14.59 2.45 8.01
N GLY A 49 15.16 1.60 7.18
CA GLY A 49 16.07 0.55 7.61
C GLY A 49 15.40 -0.65 8.25
N GLN A 50 14.08 -0.75 8.18
CA GLN A 50 13.31 -1.85 8.73
C GLN A 50 12.78 -2.75 7.61
N SER A 51 12.33 -3.95 7.99
CA SER A 51 11.56 -4.78 7.08
C SER A 51 10.10 -4.32 7.13
N ALA A 52 9.58 -3.81 6.01
CA ALA A 52 8.18 -3.39 5.93
C ALA A 52 7.24 -4.58 5.95
N GLY A 53 7.57 -5.63 5.21
CA GLY A 53 6.89 -6.93 5.24
C GLY A 53 5.45 -6.97 4.76
N TYR A 54 4.87 -5.84 4.32
CA TYR A 54 3.43 -5.75 4.03
C TYR A 54 3.13 -4.90 2.82
N VAL A 55 1.99 -5.20 2.19
CA VAL A 55 1.26 -4.26 1.34
C VAL A 55 0.14 -3.67 2.19
N TRP A 56 0.05 -2.36 2.26
CA TRP A 56 -0.96 -1.66 3.06
C TRP A 56 -2.05 -1.12 2.16
N PHE A 57 -3.31 -1.29 2.56
CA PHE A 57 -4.45 -0.64 1.92
C PHE A 57 -4.96 0.47 2.84
N ILE A 58 -5.03 1.69 2.32
CA ILE A 58 -5.44 2.86 3.09
C ILE A 58 -6.93 3.07 2.89
N GLN A 59 -7.72 2.79 3.92
CA GLN A 59 -9.16 3.06 3.89
C GLN A 59 -9.44 4.54 4.18
N SER A 60 -8.74 5.11 5.15
CA SER A 60 -8.86 6.53 5.50
C SER A 60 -7.55 7.04 6.06
N GLY A 61 -7.34 8.36 5.97
CA GLY A 61 -6.15 9.01 6.51
C GLY A 61 -5.17 9.42 5.42
N TYR A 62 -4.23 10.31 5.80
CA TYR A 62 -3.23 10.89 4.91
C TYR A 62 -1.85 10.81 5.55
N GLY A 63 -0.84 10.60 4.72
CA GLY A 63 0.54 10.55 5.17
C GLY A 63 1.50 10.76 4.02
N PHE A 64 2.78 10.52 4.27
CA PHE A 64 3.83 10.64 3.26
C PHE A 64 4.85 9.52 3.39
N ASP A 65 5.33 9.06 2.24
CA ASP A 65 6.55 8.28 2.12
C ASP A 65 7.70 9.29 1.99
N LYS A 66 8.71 9.18 2.83
CA LYS A 66 9.81 10.14 2.89
C LYS A 66 11.16 9.47 3.10
N THR A 67 12.21 10.13 2.65
CA THR A 67 13.59 9.71 2.88
C THR A 67 14.36 10.85 3.56
N ASP A 68 14.98 10.55 4.69
CA ASP A 68 15.88 11.51 5.35
C ASP A 68 17.25 11.41 4.71
N LEU A 69 17.78 12.55 4.27
CA LEU A 69 19.06 12.65 3.58
C LEU A 69 20.20 12.94 4.58
N GLU A 70 21.42 12.61 4.17
CA GLU A 70 22.61 12.79 5.01
C GLU A 70 22.86 14.24 5.42
N ASP A 71 22.41 15.19 4.61
CA ASP A 71 22.56 16.62 4.90
C ASP A 71 21.52 17.15 5.90
N GLY A 72 20.67 16.29 6.44
CA GLY A 72 19.63 16.65 7.39
C GLY A 72 18.32 17.10 6.77
N THR A 73 18.23 17.15 5.44
CA THR A 73 16.96 17.45 4.75
C THR A 73 16.12 16.19 4.58
N THR A 74 14.83 16.39 4.32
CA THR A 74 13.89 15.30 4.07
C THR A 74 13.34 15.40 2.65
N MET A 75 13.41 14.30 1.91
CA MET A 75 12.82 14.21 0.59
C MET A 75 11.47 13.49 0.69
N LEU A 76 10.40 14.14 0.21
CA LEU A 76 9.09 13.50 0.12
C LEU A 76 9.02 12.69 -1.16
N ASN A 77 8.76 11.39 -1.03
CA ASN A 77 8.70 10.47 -2.17
C ASN A 77 7.31 10.37 -2.76
N GLY A 78 6.27 10.42 -1.93
CA GLY A 78 4.90 10.34 -2.39
C GLY A 78 3.93 10.59 -1.26
N MET A 79 2.70 10.97 -1.62
CA MET A 79 1.61 11.14 -0.67
C MET A 79 0.85 9.84 -0.51
N ILE A 80 0.49 9.53 0.74
CA ILE A 80 -0.37 8.41 1.09
C ILE A 80 -1.77 8.97 1.29
N GLU A 81 -2.75 8.40 0.59
CA GLU A 81 -4.13 8.88 0.63
C GLU A 81 -5.11 7.71 0.55
N PRO A 82 -6.40 7.94 0.90
CA PRO A 82 -7.41 6.88 0.85
C PRO A 82 -7.51 6.23 -0.52
N GLY A 83 -7.67 4.91 -0.53
CA GLY A 83 -7.82 4.11 -1.73
C GLY A 83 -6.51 3.63 -2.35
N LEU A 84 -5.37 3.98 -1.77
CA LEU A 84 -4.08 3.52 -2.27
C LEU A 84 -3.65 2.21 -1.62
N PHE A 85 -2.96 1.39 -2.42
CA PHE A 85 -2.15 0.29 -1.92
C PHE A 85 -0.72 0.81 -1.84
N VAL A 86 -0.12 0.78 -0.66
CA VAL A 86 1.23 1.30 -0.45
C VAL A 86 2.16 0.22 0.08
N CYS A 87 3.39 0.23 -0.40
CA CYS A 87 4.40 -0.73 0.01
C CYS A 87 5.78 -0.15 -0.26
N ASP A 88 6.79 -0.73 0.40
CA ASP A 88 8.16 -0.52 -0.01
C ASP A 88 8.49 -1.60 -1.05
N GLU A 89 8.69 -1.18 -2.29
CA GLU A 89 8.88 -2.09 -3.42
C GLU A 89 10.09 -2.99 -3.25
N LYS A 90 11.21 -2.44 -2.79
CA LYS A 90 12.44 -3.22 -2.61
C LYS A 90 12.27 -4.29 -1.54
N ASN A 91 11.59 -3.95 -0.46
CA ASN A 91 11.27 -4.91 0.58
C ASN A 91 10.31 -5.97 0.07
N LEU A 92 9.25 -5.54 -0.63
CA LEU A 92 8.21 -6.44 -1.12
C LEU A 92 8.75 -7.46 -2.13
N LEU A 93 9.56 -7.00 -3.09
CA LEU A 93 10.05 -7.85 -4.19
C LEU A 93 11.31 -8.62 -3.84
N TRP A 94 12.22 -8.03 -3.06
CA TRP A 94 13.55 -8.61 -2.81
C TRP A 94 13.90 -8.80 -1.33
N GLY A 95 13.00 -8.43 -0.43
CA GLY A 95 13.25 -8.57 1.00
C GLY A 95 14.31 -7.63 1.55
N GLU A 96 14.71 -6.61 0.79
CA GLU A 96 15.68 -5.62 1.25
C GLU A 96 15.07 -4.74 2.34
N LEU A 97 15.91 -4.19 3.22
CA LEU A 97 15.47 -3.23 4.21
C LEU A 97 14.99 -1.95 3.51
N THR A 98 14.03 -1.28 4.12
CA THR A 98 13.43 -0.08 3.53
C THR A 98 14.42 1.08 3.49
N ALA A 99 14.43 1.83 2.40
CA ALA A 99 15.25 3.05 2.27
C ALA A 99 14.48 4.30 2.70
N SER A 100 13.18 4.19 2.87
CA SER A 100 12.29 5.29 3.24
C SER A 100 11.47 4.93 4.46
N SER A 101 10.72 5.91 4.97
CA SER A 101 9.69 5.67 5.99
C SER A 101 8.34 6.16 5.48
N ALA A 102 7.27 5.51 5.93
CA ALA A 102 5.91 5.90 5.62
C ALA A 102 5.22 6.32 6.90
N LYS A 103 4.86 7.59 7.00
CA LYS A 103 4.32 8.20 8.22
C LYS A 103 2.94 8.76 7.97
N MET A 104 2.01 8.42 8.85
CA MET A 104 0.68 9.00 8.81
C MET A 104 0.67 10.33 9.56
N TYR A 105 0.05 11.34 8.97
CA TYR A 105 -0.07 12.69 9.55
C TYR A 105 -1.45 12.96 10.12
N THR A 106 -2.43 12.12 9.78
CA THR A 106 -3.77 12.15 10.36
C THR A 106 -4.08 10.80 10.99
N HIS A 107 -5.20 10.71 11.71
CA HIS A 107 -5.74 9.42 12.09
C HIS A 107 -6.02 8.61 10.82
N ALA A 108 -5.72 7.33 10.85
CA ALA A 108 -5.84 6.48 9.68
C ALA A 108 -6.44 5.12 10.06
N THR A 109 -7.20 4.57 9.14
CA THR A 109 -7.68 3.18 9.20
C THR A 109 -7.12 2.45 7.98
N VAL A 110 -6.39 1.38 8.23
CA VAL A 110 -5.65 0.65 7.20
C VAL A 110 -5.82 -0.86 7.37
N TYR A 111 -5.61 -1.57 6.27
CA TYR A 111 -5.49 -3.03 6.25
C TYR A 111 -4.15 -3.41 5.68
N ARG A 112 -3.65 -4.59 6.00
CA ARG A 112 -2.36 -5.03 5.49
C ARG A 112 -2.37 -6.48 5.03
N LEU A 113 -1.57 -6.76 4.02
CA LEU A 113 -1.36 -8.09 3.47
C LEU A 113 0.12 -8.44 3.62
N ASP A 114 0.40 -9.58 4.18
CA ASP A 114 1.78 -10.09 4.31
C ASP A 114 2.44 -10.20 2.93
N ALA A 115 3.71 -9.82 2.85
CA ALA A 115 4.46 -9.82 1.59
C ALA A 115 4.57 -11.22 0.97
N ALA A 116 4.66 -12.27 1.79
CA ALA A 116 4.70 -13.64 1.28
C ALA A 116 3.38 -14.02 0.63
N GLN A 117 2.25 -13.62 1.22
CA GLN A 117 0.93 -13.83 0.62
C GLN A 117 0.77 -13.02 -0.66
N TRP A 118 1.28 -11.78 -0.70
CA TRP A 118 1.28 -10.98 -1.92
C TRP A 118 2.02 -11.70 -3.04
N ARG A 119 3.21 -12.22 -2.76
CA ARG A 119 3.99 -12.96 -3.77
C ARG A 119 3.26 -14.19 -4.27
N THR A 120 2.58 -14.91 -3.38
CA THR A 120 1.76 -16.08 -3.75
C THR A 120 0.62 -15.68 -4.68
N PHE A 121 -0.10 -14.62 -4.33
CA PHE A 121 -1.19 -14.11 -5.18
C PHE A 121 -0.68 -13.67 -6.56
N VAL A 122 0.43 -12.96 -6.61
CA VAL A 122 1.02 -12.51 -7.86
C VAL A 122 1.45 -13.69 -8.74
N TYR A 123 1.99 -14.73 -8.12
CA TYR A 123 2.38 -15.95 -8.82
C TYR A 123 1.17 -16.69 -9.40
N GLU A 124 0.10 -16.82 -8.64
CA GLU A 124 -1.12 -17.52 -9.05
C GLU A 124 -2.02 -16.68 -9.97
N HIS A 125 -1.97 -15.35 -9.82
CA HIS A 125 -2.83 -14.42 -10.52
C HIS A 125 -2.00 -13.29 -11.12
N PRO A 126 -1.46 -13.47 -12.35
CA PRO A 126 -0.59 -12.45 -12.99
C PRO A 126 -1.19 -11.06 -13.11
N GLU A 127 -2.52 -10.94 -13.10
CA GLU A 127 -3.22 -9.64 -13.11
C GLU A 127 -2.87 -8.77 -11.91
N PHE A 128 -2.46 -9.34 -10.79
CA PHE A 128 -2.03 -8.57 -9.62
C PHE A 128 -0.70 -7.87 -9.83
N ARG A 129 0.11 -8.33 -10.78
CA ARG A 129 1.33 -7.61 -11.19
C ARG A 129 0.99 -6.25 -11.77
N ALA A 130 -0.09 -6.17 -12.55
CA ALA A 130 -0.55 -4.90 -13.12
C ALA A 130 -0.97 -3.92 -12.02
N ILE A 131 -1.57 -4.41 -10.94
CA ILE A 131 -1.93 -3.59 -9.78
C ILE A 131 -0.68 -2.99 -9.14
N LEU A 132 0.36 -3.80 -8.93
CA LEU A 132 1.62 -3.32 -8.39
C LEU A 132 2.24 -2.23 -9.27
N TYR A 133 2.25 -2.44 -10.59
CA TYR A 133 2.74 -1.43 -11.53
C TYR A 133 1.95 -0.13 -11.45
N ARG A 134 0.65 -0.19 -11.30
CA ARG A 134 -0.18 1.01 -11.19
C ARG A 134 0.07 1.77 -9.90
N VAL A 135 0.26 1.07 -8.79
CA VAL A 135 0.64 1.68 -7.51
C VAL A 135 1.97 2.39 -7.65
N ASN A 136 2.98 1.73 -8.21
CA ASN A 136 4.30 2.30 -8.42
C ASN A 136 4.27 3.49 -9.38
N ALA A 137 3.48 3.41 -10.45
CA ALA A 137 3.33 4.50 -11.40
C ALA A 137 2.72 5.73 -10.72
N HIS A 138 1.74 5.54 -9.84
CA HIS A 138 1.14 6.63 -9.08
C HIS A 138 2.18 7.35 -8.22
N PHE A 139 2.97 6.59 -7.45
CA PHE A 139 4.04 7.16 -6.63
C PHE A 139 5.10 7.87 -7.48
N LEU A 140 5.49 7.28 -8.61
CA LEU A 140 6.45 7.89 -9.52
C LEU A 140 5.95 9.21 -10.09
N GLN A 141 4.66 9.28 -10.47
CA GLN A 141 4.06 10.52 -10.94
C GLN A 141 4.08 11.60 -9.86
N MET A 142 3.78 11.24 -8.63
CA MET A 142 3.83 12.18 -7.51
C MET A 142 5.24 12.69 -7.25
N ARG A 143 6.26 11.85 -7.42
CA ARG A 143 7.66 12.27 -7.33
C ARG A 143 8.03 13.27 -8.42
N LYS A 144 7.49 13.10 -9.64
CA LYS A 144 7.77 14.00 -10.76
C LYS A 144 7.13 15.38 -10.62
N LEU A 145 6.04 15.47 -9.89
CA LEU A 145 5.31 16.72 -9.68
C LEU A 145 5.95 17.63 -8.63
N ARG A 146 7.02 17.20 -8.04
CA ARG A 146 7.77 17.96 -7.03
C ARG A 146 9.03 18.64 -7.61
#